data_88b88585ea7ab48098d79c1f390b40de
#
_entry.id   88b88585ea7ab48098d79c1f390b40de
#
_cell.length_a   1.000
_cell.length_b   1.000
_cell.length_c   1.000
_cell.angle_alpha   90.00
_cell.angle_beta   90.00
_cell.angle_gamma   90.00
#
_symmetry.space_group_name_H-M   'P 1'
#
loop_
_entity.id
_entity.type
_entity.pdbx_description
1 polymer ?
#
loop_
_entity_poly.entity_id
_entity_poly.type
_entity_poly.pdbx_seq_one_letter_code
_entity_poly.pdbx_strand_id
1 'polypeptide(L)'
;MNETVVDPPRAPLELSLQHRLHVVGVGGPGMSAIAIALAEMGHSVSGSDLRSHAVLERVRAAGVEVTIGHDRRLVHGVDAVTASSAVPQHNVELDEARRAGIPVLTRAGMLASICAQARAVAVAGTHGKTTTTSMLMLTLAEAGLRPSFVVGGDVSDVGTGAQWTKGEWMVVEADESDGTHVELPLH
;
A
#
# COMPACT_ATOMS: atom_id res chain seq x y z
N MET A 1 -30.92 1.69 -7.03
CA MET A 1 -29.74 1.86 -7.89
C MET A 1 -28.73 2.62 -7.04
N ASN A 2 -27.76 1.91 -6.45
CA ASN A 2 -26.68 2.56 -5.70
C ASN A 2 -25.63 3.01 -6.73
N GLU A 3 -25.60 4.28 -7.02
CA GLU A 3 -24.46 4.88 -7.71
C GLU A 3 -23.25 4.75 -6.79
N THR A 4 -22.30 3.94 -7.20
CA THR A 4 -20.98 3.91 -6.64
C THR A 4 -20.34 5.27 -6.95
N VAL A 5 -20.36 6.17 -5.99
CA VAL A 5 -19.54 7.39 -6.06
C VAL A 5 -18.10 6.93 -5.92
N VAL A 6 -17.48 6.61 -7.04
CA VAL A 6 -16.04 6.44 -7.12
C VAL A 6 -15.48 7.85 -7.06
N ASP A 7 -14.79 8.19 -5.98
CA ASP A 7 -14.01 9.44 -5.94
C ASP A 7 -13.10 9.45 -7.19
N PRO A 8 -13.03 10.56 -7.94
CA PRO A 8 -12.17 10.61 -9.10
C PRO A 8 -10.72 10.31 -8.71
N PRO A 9 -9.92 9.68 -9.60
CA PRO A 9 -8.51 9.40 -9.32
C PRO A 9 -7.82 10.70 -8.91
N ARG A 10 -7.37 10.75 -7.66
CA ARG A 10 -6.59 11.89 -7.15
C ARG A 10 -5.17 11.76 -7.65
N ALA A 11 -4.52 12.88 -7.90
CA ALA A 11 -3.09 12.89 -8.18
C ALA A 11 -2.35 12.11 -7.08
N PRO A 12 -1.27 11.37 -7.42
CA PRO A 12 -0.46 10.67 -6.44
C PRO A 12 -0.05 11.60 -5.30
N LEU A 13 -0.06 11.10 -4.08
CA LEU A 13 0.43 11.82 -2.91
C LEU A 13 1.95 11.98 -3.06
N GLU A 14 2.46 13.18 -2.85
CA GLU A 14 3.90 13.44 -2.85
C GLU A 14 4.53 12.82 -1.58
N LEU A 15 5.32 11.77 -1.76
CA LEU A 15 5.93 11.01 -0.66
C LEU A 15 7.42 11.34 -0.43
N SER A 16 7.97 12.37 -1.07
CA SER A 16 9.34 12.82 -0.82
C SER A 16 9.50 13.47 0.57
N LEU A 17 8.41 13.98 1.13
CA LEU A 17 8.36 14.52 2.48
C LEU A 17 7.79 13.48 3.45
N GLN A 18 8.19 13.58 4.71
CA GLN A 18 7.66 12.69 5.76
C GLN A 18 6.19 13.02 6.06
N HIS A 19 5.35 12.00 6.04
CA HIS A 19 3.91 12.07 6.32
C HIS A 19 3.52 11.19 7.49
N ARG A 20 2.36 11.50 8.06
CA ARG A 20 1.61 10.65 9.00
C ARG A 20 0.49 9.99 8.22
N LEU A 21 0.57 8.68 8.02
CA LEU A 21 -0.34 7.93 7.16
C LEU A 21 -1.12 6.89 7.95
N HIS A 22 -2.38 6.67 7.58
CA HIS A 22 -3.20 5.65 8.22
C HIS A 22 -3.73 4.64 7.19
N VAL A 23 -3.60 3.36 7.52
CA VAL A 23 -3.97 2.24 6.64
C VAL A 23 -5.14 1.46 7.23
N VAL A 24 -6.32 1.58 6.64
CA VAL A 24 -7.53 0.87 7.08
C VAL A 24 -7.61 -0.50 6.40
N GLY A 25 -7.75 -1.56 7.20
CA GLY A 25 -7.66 -2.94 6.73
C GLY A 25 -6.21 -3.38 6.52
N VAL A 26 -5.31 -2.96 7.41
CA VAL A 26 -3.85 -3.14 7.30
C VAL A 26 -3.39 -4.61 7.29
N GLY A 27 -4.19 -5.53 7.80
CA GLY A 27 -3.93 -6.98 7.76
C GLY A 27 -4.31 -7.65 6.43
N GLY A 28 -4.93 -6.92 5.51
CA GLY A 28 -5.27 -7.45 4.20
C GLY A 28 -4.05 -7.65 3.30
N PRO A 29 -4.12 -8.63 2.36
CA PRO A 29 -3.09 -8.79 1.34
C PRO A 29 -2.87 -7.50 0.57
N GLY A 30 -1.64 -7.14 0.30
CA GLY A 30 -1.28 -5.88 -0.36
C GLY A 30 -1.35 -4.64 0.54
N MET A 31 -2.29 -4.53 1.50
CA MET A 31 -2.32 -3.41 2.44
C MET A 31 -1.19 -3.48 3.47
N SER A 32 -0.90 -4.68 3.97
CA SER A 32 0.25 -4.94 4.83
C SER A 32 1.57 -4.60 4.12
N ALA A 33 1.70 -4.97 2.85
CA ALA A 33 2.86 -4.65 2.03
C ALA A 33 3.01 -3.13 1.82
N ILE A 34 1.93 -2.42 1.53
CA ILE A 34 1.92 -0.96 1.42
C ILE A 34 2.34 -0.32 2.75
N ALA A 35 1.77 -0.76 3.88
CA ALA A 35 2.10 -0.21 5.19
C ALA A 35 3.59 -0.39 5.54
N ILE A 36 4.15 -1.57 5.25
CA ILE A 36 5.58 -1.86 5.42
C ILE A 36 6.42 -0.94 4.54
N ALA A 37 6.13 -0.85 3.24
CA ALA A 37 6.87 0.02 2.32
C ALA A 37 6.87 1.49 2.79
N LEU A 38 5.72 2.03 3.19
CA LEU A 38 5.60 3.40 3.69
C LEU A 38 6.42 3.62 4.98
N ALA A 39 6.42 2.66 5.90
CA ALA A 39 7.22 2.75 7.12
C ALA A 39 8.74 2.71 6.80
N GLU A 40 9.17 1.85 5.89
CA GLU A 40 10.56 1.77 5.44
C GLU A 40 11.01 3.01 4.63
N MET A 41 10.08 3.71 3.98
CA MET A 41 10.31 5.02 3.37
C MET A 41 10.57 6.12 4.41
N GLY A 42 10.23 5.87 5.68
CA GLY A 42 10.44 6.80 6.80
C GLY A 42 9.20 7.60 7.18
N HIS A 43 8.02 7.23 6.69
CA HIS A 43 6.76 7.83 7.13
C HIS A 43 6.35 7.31 8.52
N SER A 44 5.59 8.11 9.27
CA SER A 44 4.89 7.66 10.48
C SER A 44 3.61 6.94 10.06
N VAL A 45 3.56 5.62 10.20
CA VAL A 45 2.46 4.81 9.71
C VAL A 45 1.69 4.19 10.86
N SER A 46 0.38 4.36 10.85
CA SER A 46 -0.56 3.64 11.69
C SER A 46 -1.54 2.83 10.85
N GLY A 47 -2.18 1.84 11.43
CA GLY A 47 -3.20 1.08 10.71
C GLY A 47 -4.18 0.39 11.65
N SER A 48 -5.35 0.07 11.11
CA SER A 48 -6.42 -0.63 11.81
C SER A 48 -6.85 -1.88 11.05
N ASP A 49 -7.29 -2.91 11.78
CA ASP A 49 -7.93 -4.09 11.20
C ASP A 49 -8.97 -4.64 12.17
N LEU A 50 -10.02 -5.28 11.64
CA LEU A 50 -11.06 -5.89 12.47
C LEU A 50 -10.57 -7.12 13.24
N ARG A 51 -9.56 -7.82 12.72
CA ARG A 51 -9.08 -9.08 13.26
C ARG A 51 -7.57 -9.08 13.42
N SER A 52 -7.11 -9.85 14.37
CA SER A 52 -5.68 -10.16 14.50
C SER A 52 -5.31 -11.23 13.46
N HIS A 53 -4.33 -10.94 12.63
CA HIS A 53 -3.74 -11.82 11.63
C HIS A 53 -2.25 -11.99 11.89
N ALA A 54 -1.68 -13.13 11.52
CA ALA A 54 -0.24 -13.37 11.70
C ALA A 54 0.63 -12.30 10.98
N VAL A 55 0.16 -11.77 9.86
CA VAL A 55 0.86 -10.71 9.11
C VAL A 55 1.05 -9.42 9.93
N LEU A 56 0.16 -9.13 10.90
CA LEU A 56 0.26 -7.92 11.71
C LEU A 56 1.51 -7.87 12.60
N GLU A 57 2.09 -9.01 12.94
CA GLU A 57 3.38 -9.05 13.67
C GLU A 57 4.51 -8.48 12.81
N ARG A 58 4.53 -8.80 11.52
CA ARG A 58 5.51 -8.22 10.58
C ARG A 58 5.27 -6.74 10.32
N VAL A 59 4.00 -6.35 10.23
CA VAL A 59 3.62 -4.93 10.08
C VAL A 59 4.11 -4.13 11.29
N ARG A 60 3.92 -4.65 12.52
CA ARG A 60 4.45 -4.04 13.75
C ARG A 60 5.97 -4.01 13.78
N ALA A 61 6.61 -5.10 13.36
CA ALA A 61 8.08 -5.19 13.31
C ALA A 61 8.69 -4.15 12.34
N ALA A 62 7.96 -3.76 11.30
CA ALA A 62 8.34 -2.68 10.40
C ALA A 62 8.12 -1.27 10.99
N GLY A 63 7.62 -1.14 12.22
CA GLY A 63 7.40 0.14 12.89
C GLY A 63 6.01 0.74 12.70
N VAL A 64 5.06 -0.01 12.17
CA VAL A 64 3.67 0.45 12.02
C VAL A 64 2.89 0.28 13.33
N GLU A 65 2.21 1.31 13.76
CA GLU A 65 1.30 1.26 14.93
C GLU A 65 -0.02 0.59 14.53
N VAL A 66 -0.27 -0.64 15.01
CA VAL A 66 -1.45 -1.42 14.63
C VAL A 66 -2.48 -1.50 15.74
N THR A 67 -3.71 -1.06 15.45
CA THR A 67 -4.89 -1.16 16.30
C THR A 67 -5.84 -2.25 15.80
N ILE A 68 -6.39 -3.05 16.70
CA ILE A 68 -7.49 -3.98 16.38
C ILE A 68 -8.82 -3.30 16.67
N GLY A 69 -9.70 -3.32 15.68
CA GLY A 69 -10.95 -2.56 15.67
C GLY A 69 -10.81 -1.24 14.91
N HIS A 70 -11.94 -0.62 14.64
CA HIS A 70 -12.02 0.68 13.97
C HIS A 70 -12.47 1.78 14.94
N ASP A 71 -11.80 2.92 14.92
CA ASP A 71 -12.15 4.08 15.74
C ASP A 71 -11.84 5.38 14.97
N ARG A 72 -12.84 6.28 14.90
CA ARG A 72 -12.69 7.58 14.24
C ARG A 72 -11.49 8.41 14.71
N ARG A 73 -11.05 8.20 15.97
CA ARG A 73 -9.90 8.91 16.54
C ARG A 73 -8.58 8.53 15.90
N LEU A 74 -8.48 7.36 15.25
CA LEU A 74 -7.25 6.87 14.63
C LEU A 74 -6.81 7.70 13.43
N VAL A 75 -7.72 8.46 12.83
CA VAL A 75 -7.40 9.35 11.69
C VAL A 75 -7.16 10.80 12.11
N HIS A 76 -7.19 11.11 13.41
CA HIS A 76 -6.93 12.48 13.85
C HIS A 76 -5.45 12.85 13.71
N GLY A 77 -5.19 13.90 12.94
CA GLY A 77 -3.85 14.44 12.74
C GLY A 77 -2.98 13.62 11.78
N VAL A 78 -3.58 12.76 10.95
CA VAL A 78 -2.88 12.14 9.82
C VAL A 78 -3.01 13.02 8.57
N ASP A 79 -2.04 12.89 7.67
CA ASP A 79 -1.99 13.66 6.43
C ASP A 79 -2.80 13.00 5.31
N ALA A 80 -2.92 11.66 5.34
CA ALA A 80 -3.74 10.90 4.40
C ALA A 80 -4.13 9.53 4.98
N VAL A 81 -5.22 8.98 4.45
CA VAL A 81 -5.73 7.65 4.75
C VAL A 81 -5.75 6.82 3.47
N THR A 82 -5.39 5.54 3.57
CA THR A 82 -5.63 4.57 2.50
C THR A 82 -6.41 3.38 3.03
N ALA A 83 -7.25 2.78 2.19
CA ALA A 83 -8.09 1.67 2.61
C ALA A 83 -8.11 0.53 1.58
N SER A 84 -8.25 -0.69 2.10
CA SER A 84 -8.56 -1.86 1.29
C SER A 84 -9.94 -1.73 0.63
N SER A 85 -10.09 -2.23 -0.58
CA SER A 85 -11.40 -2.35 -1.26
C SER A 85 -12.41 -3.22 -0.50
N ALA A 86 -11.94 -4.08 0.41
CA ALA A 86 -12.79 -4.89 1.28
C ALA A 86 -13.40 -4.10 2.46
N VAL A 87 -12.90 -2.91 2.75
CA VAL A 87 -13.43 -2.04 3.81
C VAL A 87 -14.69 -1.37 3.32
N PRO A 88 -15.82 -1.45 4.06
CA PRO A 88 -17.06 -0.78 3.68
C PRO A 88 -16.85 0.73 3.53
N GLN A 89 -17.51 1.34 2.54
CA GLN A 89 -17.41 2.78 2.29
C GLN A 89 -17.85 3.65 3.48
N HIS A 90 -18.78 3.15 4.29
CA HIS A 90 -19.25 3.77 5.54
C HIS A 90 -18.49 3.25 6.78
N ASN A 91 -17.20 3.04 6.65
CA ASN A 91 -16.33 2.77 7.78
C ASN A 91 -16.14 4.06 8.60
N VAL A 92 -16.17 3.96 9.93
CA VAL A 92 -16.12 5.12 10.85
C VAL A 92 -14.85 5.96 10.69
N GLU A 93 -13.73 5.35 10.29
CA GLU A 93 -12.46 6.04 10.03
C GLU A 93 -12.51 6.78 8.69
N LEU A 94 -13.05 6.14 7.65
CA LEU A 94 -13.19 6.77 6.33
C LEU A 94 -14.19 7.92 6.36
N ASP A 95 -15.31 7.76 7.06
CA ASP A 95 -16.31 8.83 7.22
C ASP A 95 -15.71 10.02 7.99
N GLU A 96 -14.94 9.76 9.05
CA GLU A 96 -14.27 10.82 9.81
C GLU A 96 -13.17 11.51 8.97
N ALA A 97 -12.36 10.76 8.22
CA ALA A 97 -11.34 11.33 7.34
C ALA A 97 -11.97 12.28 6.31
N ARG A 98 -13.05 11.84 5.65
CA ARG A 98 -13.79 12.69 4.69
C ARG A 98 -14.36 13.94 5.36
N ARG A 99 -14.97 13.79 6.56
CA ARG A 99 -15.53 14.92 7.34
C ARG A 99 -14.45 15.94 7.72
N ALA A 100 -13.25 15.46 8.02
CA ALA A 100 -12.11 16.31 8.39
C ALA A 100 -11.35 16.87 7.17
N GLY A 101 -11.76 16.54 5.94
CA GLY A 101 -11.06 16.96 4.72
C GLY A 101 -9.72 16.24 4.49
N ILE A 102 -9.46 15.15 5.22
CA ILE A 102 -8.25 14.34 5.05
C ILE A 102 -8.38 13.51 3.76
N PRO A 103 -7.38 13.54 2.87
CA PRO A 103 -7.38 12.73 1.66
C PRO A 103 -7.56 11.24 1.96
N VAL A 104 -8.51 10.59 1.29
CA VAL A 104 -8.69 9.14 1.31
C VAL A 104 -8.28 8.61 -0.05
N LEU A 105 -7.23 7.80 -0.09
CA LEU A 105 -6.73 7.16 -1.30
C LEU A 105 -7.19 5.71 -1.36
N THR A 106 -7.41 5.23 -2.57
CA THR A 106 -7.56 3.79 -2.83
C THR A 106 -6.23 3.07 -2.61
N ARG A 107 -6.25 1.74 -2.51
CA ARG A 107 -5.03 0.93 -2.53
C ARG A 107 -4.17 1.25 -3.75
N ALA A 108 -4.79 1.34 -4.91
CA ALA A 108 -4.15 1.66 -6.18
C ALA A 108 -3.51 3.06 -6.16
N GLY A 109 -4.23 4.08 -5.69
CA GLY A 109 -3.71 5.45 -5.59
C GLY A 109 -2.53 5.58 -4.62
N MET A 110 -2.53 4.84 -3.50
CA MET A 110 -1.38 4.81 -2.59
C MET A 110 -0.19 4.08 -3.22
N LEU A 111 -0.42 2.95 -3.89
CA LEU A 111 0.64 2.24 -4.60
C LEU A 111 1.23 3.10 -5.73
N ALA A 112 0.40 3.84 -6.46
CA ALA A 112 0.86 4.81 -7.47
C ALA A 112 1.75 5.90 -6.86
N SER A 113 1.40 6.38 -5.65
CA SER A 113 2.21 7.36 -4.92
C SER A 113 3.59 6.81 -4.52
N ILE A 114 3.65 5.53 -4.11
CA ILE A 114 4.92 4.85 -3.83
C ILE A 114 5.74 4.67 -5.12
N CYS A 115 5.10 4.20 -6.20
CA CYS A 115 5.75 4.00 -7.50
C CYS A 115 6.33 5.29 -8.10
N ALA A 116 5.70 6.44 -7.83
CA ALA A 116 6.19 7.74 -8.27
C ALA A 116 7.55 8.14 -7.67
N GLN A 117 8.03 7.44 -6.64
CA GLN A 117 9.31 7.72 -5.99
C GLN A 117 10.50 6.97 -6.63
N ALA A 118 10.27 6.10 -7.61
CA ALA A 118 11.29 5.29 -8.28
C ALA A 118 10.88 4.97 -9.72
N ARG A 119 11.78 4.36 -10.50
CA ARG A 119 11.45 3.82 -11.83
C ARG A 119 10.66 2.52 -11.66
N ALA A 120 9.35 2.59 -11.83
CA ALA A 120 8.47 1.47 -11.58
C ALA A 120 8.36 0.53 -12.78
N VAL A 121 8.45 -0.77 -12.51
CA VAL A 121 8.09 -1.87 -13.41
C VAL A 121 6.91 -2.59 -12.80
N ALA A 122 5.78 -2.61 -13.51
CA ALA A 122 4.57 -3.29 -13.06
C ALA A 122 4.38 -4.62 -13.82
N VAL A 123 4.06 -5.67 -13.08
CA VAL A 123 3.69 -6.97 -13.63
C VAL A 123 2.19 -7.13 -13.51
N ALA A 124 1.49 -7.09 -14.63
CA ALA A 124 0.05 -7.35 -14.74
C ALA A 124 -0.21 -8.72 -15.38
N GLY A 125 -1.40 -9.25 -15.21
CA GLY A 125 -1.83 -10.50 -15.83
C GLY A 125 -2.77 -11.32 -14.97
N THR A 126 -3.59 -12.13 -15.59
CA THR A 126 -4.62 -12.91 -14.90
C THR A 126 -4.03 -13.95 -13.93
N HIS A 127 -2.87 -14.54 -14.28
CA HIS A 127 -2.17 -15.53 -13.47
C HIS A 127 -0.66 -15.30 -13.50
N GLY A 128 0.05 -15.79 -12.48
CA GLY A 128 1.50 -15.75 -12.40
C GLY A 128 2.11 -14.39 -12.03
N LYS A 129 1.30 -13.37 -11.72
CA LYS A 129 1.78 -12.04 -11.33
C LYS A 129 2.84 -12.13 -10.22
N THR A 130 2.47 -12.69 -9.07
CA THR A 130 3.35 -12.82 -7.89
C THR A 130 4.66 -13.55 -8.24
N THR A 131 4.57 -14.66 -8.95
CA THR A 131 5.76 -15.44 -9.36
C THR A 131 6.67 -14.62 -10.28
N THR A 132 6.11 -13.98 -11.30
CA THR A 132 6.88 -13.17 -12.26
C THR A 132 7.51 -11.95 -11.59
N THR A 133 6.76 -11.27 -10.72
CA THR A 133 7.26 -10.13 -9.94
C THR A 133 8.41 -10.55 -9.03
N SER A 134 8.27 -11.69 -8.33
CA SER A 134 9.32 -12.23 -7.47
C SER A 134 10.57 -12.61 -8.25
N MET A 135 10.42 -13.29 -9.40
CA MET A 135 11.55 -13.63 -10.26
C MET A 135 12.27 -12.40 -10.79
N LEU A 136 11.53 -11.41 -11.24
CA LEU A 136 12.11 -10.15 -11.72
C LEU A 136 12.87 -9.42 -10.61
N MET A 137 12.26 -9.30 -9.43
CA MET A 137 12.87 -8.66 -8.26
C MET A 137 14.18 -9.36 -7.87
N LEU A 138 14.17 -10.70 -7.76
CA LEU A 138 15.36 -11.49 -7.42
C LEU A 138 16.45 -11.34 -8.49
N THR A 139 16.09 -11.36 -9.78
CA THR A 139 17.03 -11.16 -10.88
C THR A 139 17.71 -9.78 -10.81
N LEU A 140 16.93 -8.73 -10.55
CA LEU A 140 17.48 -7.38 -10.38
C LEU A 140 18.38 -7.27 -9.12
N ALA A 141 17.99 -7.96 -8.04
CA ALA A 141 18.79 -8.00 -6.82
C ALA A 141 20.13 -8.70 -7.05
N GLU A 142 20.13 -9.86 -7.71
CA GLU A 142 21.35 -10.58 -8.10
C GLU A 142 22.24 -9.78 -9.05
N ALA A 143 21.65 -8.95 -9.91
CA ALA A 143 22.37 -8.00 -10.75
C ALA A 143 22.93 -6.78 -9.97
N GLY A 144 22.74 -6.70 -8.66
CA GLY A 144 23.23 -5.62 -7.79
C GLY A 144 22.43 -4.32 -7.85
N LEU A 145 21.23 -4.32 -8.46
CA LEU A 145 20.41 -3.12 -8.64
C LEU A 145 19.57 -2.76 -7.41
N ARG A 146 19.52 -3.62 -6.40
CA ARG A 146 18.77 -3.42 -5.13
C ARG A 146 17.37 -2.83 -5.34
N PRO A 147 16.47 -3.52 -6.07
CA PRO A 147 15.14 -2.98 -6.33
C PRO A 147 14.32 -2.88 -5.04
N SER A 148 13.48 -1.85 -4.92
CA SER A 148 12.34 -1.85 -4.02
C SER A 148 11.23 -2.72 -4.63
N PHE A 149 10.32 -3.27 -3.81
CA PHE A 149 9.20 -4.04 -4.34
C PHE A 149 7.97 -3.99 -3.43
N VAL A 150 6.79 -4.15 -4.04
CA VAL A 150 5.51 -4.42 -3.37
C VAL A 150 4.77 -5.50 -4.14
N VAL A 151 4.48 -6.62 -3.46
CA VAL A 151 3.84 -7.82 -4.02
C VAL A 151 2.61 -8.16 -3.19
N GLY A 152 1.57 -8.69 -3.81
CA GLY A 152 0.33 -9.03 -3.12
C GLY A 152 0.40 -10.21 -2.14
N GLY A 153 1.52 -10.91 -2.07
CA GLY A 153 1.79 -12.03 -1.17
C GLY A 153 3.23 -12.02 -0.66
N ASP A 154 3.56 -12.98 0.20
CA ASP A 154 4.93 -13.12 0.69
C ASP A 154 5.83 -13.74 -0.39
N VAL A 155 6.97 -13.13 -0.62
CA VAL A 155 8.05 -13.72 -1.42
C VAL A 155 8.84 -14.65 -0.50
N SER A 156 8.78 -15.96 -0.74
CA SER A 156 9.34 -16.99 0.14
C SER A 156 10.82 -16.78 0.45
N ASP A 157 11.59 -16.32 -0.53
CA ASP A 157 13.04 -16.13 -0.39
C ASP A 157 13.42 -14.89 0.43
N VAL A 158 12.51 -13.93 0.58
CA VAL A 158 12.72 -12.68 1.34
C VAL A 158 11.87 -12.61 2.62
N GLY A 159 10.85 -13.46 2.73
CA GLY A 159 9.98 -13.55 3.91
C GLY A 159 9.03 -12.35 4.10
N THR A 160 8.92 -11.46 3.11
CA THR A 160 8.05 -10.27 3.15
C THR A 160 7.42 -10.00 1.78
N GLY A 161 6.28 -9.32 1.78
CA GLY A 161 5.61 -8.84 0.56
C GLY A 161 6.06 -7.45 0.10
N ALA A 162 6.91 -6.76 0.86
CA ALA A 162 7.41 -5.44 0.48
C ALA A 162 8.78 -5.15 1.07
N GLN A 163 9.54 -4.33 0.37
CA GLN A 163 10.80 -3.75 0.83
C GLN A 163 11.07 -2.43 0.11
N TRP A 164 11.52 -1.42 0.86
CA TRP A 164 12.01 -0.17 0.30
C TRP A 164 13.52 -0.04 0.48
N THR A 165 14.27 -0.03 -0.61
CA THR A 165 15.75 -0.06 -0.61
C THR A 165 16.39 1.28 -0.91
N LYS A 166 15.62 2.30 -1.30
CA LYS A 166 16.11 3.56 -1.89
C LYS A 166 16.92 3.36 -3.18
N GLY A 167 16.77 2.19 -3.83
CA GLY A 167 17.32 1.93 -5.16
C GLY A 167 16.54 2.67 -6.25
N GLU A 168 17.11 2.70 -7.46
CA GLU A 168 16.47 3.35 -8.62
C GLU A 168 15.19 2.65 -9.08
N TRP A 169 15.08 1.33 -8.86
CA TRP A 169 14.03 0.49 -9.42
C TRP A 169 12.99 0.09 -8.37
N MET A 170 11.74 0.07 -8.79
CA MET A 170 10.60 -0.45 -8.05
C MET A 170 9.91 -1.54 -8.86
N VAL A 171 9.69 -2.72 -8.28
CA VAL A 171 8.95 -3.80 -8.92
C VAL A 171 7.63 -4.00 -8.19
N VAL A 172 6.53 -3.93 -8.90
CA VAL A 172 5.19 -4.04 -8.30
C VAL A 172 4.31 -5.05 -9.02
N GLU A 173 3.43 -5.66 -8.26
CA GLU A 173 2.33 -6.43 -8.80
C GLU A 173 1.12 -5.50 -9.03
N ALA A 174 0.68 -5.41 -10.29
CA ALA A 174 -0.50 -4.64 -10.67
C ALA A 174 -1.72 -5.56 -10.76
N ASP A 175 -2.72 -5.31 -9.92
CA ASP A 175 -3.97 -6.07 -9.94
C ASP A 175 -4.97 -5.41 -10.88
N GLU A 176 -5.53 -6.19 -11.79
CA GLU A 176 -6.56 -5.74 -12.73
C GLU A 176 -7.92 -5.56 -12.03
N SER A 177 -8.17 -6.34 -10.98
CA SER A 177 -9.46 -6.38 -10.29
C SER A 177 -9.79 -5.09 -9.51
N ASP A 178 -8.79 -4.33 -9.10
CA ASP A 178 -8.95 -3.05 -8.39
C ASP A 178 -8.49 -1.83 -9.20
N GLY A 179 -8.19 -2.01 -10.49
CA GLY A 179 -7.78 -0.93 -11.37
C GLY A 179 -6.34 -0.44 -11.18
N THR A 180 -5.54 -1.09 -10.34
CA THR A 180 -4.16 -0.68 -10.03
C THR A 180 -3.33 -0.44 -11.30
N HIS A 181 -3.47 -1.30 -12.32
CA HIS A 181 -2.70 -1.21 -13.57
C HIS A 181 -2.94 0.09 -14.37
N VAL A 182 -4.09 0.78 -14.15
CA VAL A 182 -4.43 2.03 -14.83
C VAL A 182 -3.88 3.26 -14.10
N GLU A 183 -3.70 3.17 -12.78
CA GLU A 183 -3.29 4.29 -11.93
C GLU A 183 -1.76 4.42 -11.79
N LEU A 184 -1.00 3.36 -12.13
CA LEU A 184 0.46 3.38 -11.93
C LEU A 184 1.16 4.32 -12.90
N PRO A 185 2.07 5.20 -12.41
CA PRO A 185 2.93 6.01 -13.25
C PRO A 185 4.04 5.12 -13.83
N LEU A 186 3.79 4.54 -15.00
CA LEU A 186 4.76 3.72 -15.73
C LEU A 186 5.56 4.62 -16.68
N HIS A 187 6.87 4.43 -16.72
CA HIS A 187 7.81 5.15 -17.58
C HIS A 187 8.31 4.28 -18.72
#